data_e3e5841b0dcf8678f733d4d688261a23
#
_entry.id   e3e5841b0dcf8678f733d4d688261a23
#
_cell.length_a   1.000
_cell.length_b   1.000
_cell.length_c   1.000
_cell.angle_alpha   90.00
_cell.angle_beta   90.00
_cell.angle_gamma   90.00
#
_symmetry.space_group_name_H-M   'P 1'
#
loop_
_entity.id
_entity.type
_entity.pdbx_description
1 polymer ?
#
loop_
_entity_poly.entity_id
_entity_poly.type
_entity_poly.pdbx_seq_one_letter_code
_entity_poly.pdbx_strand_id
1 'polypeptide(L)'
;MKISSKFKSIQSSIFCAVSILVLSAVLVVTVVSLRYTNSSIYENSVMYTQTIIKQLNQNIDSYISYMDNIASVIAQSGDAYKYLYSEKGYGATKDENYSEYRQRLVEQFKTILKGRADIRNIGIVREDKNSPSLFDNGLSVRNTYVDLNTQPWYADAVGKYDRYNLTSSHVQNVIKGERPWVITLSRGIRNYTGTEAEDGVVFLDLNYSAISELCAQSSMGDKGYVFILDQNGNIAYHPQQQQLYNELQTENISLVMNAKSDIVTVGKGDDEKIYALSHSDITGWTIVGCMNMSELLRNSRQTRSIYVLVAVGLIIVALLISSLIARNITLPIQKLRDSMKSVQKGNFDIEDIEVISDNEIGSLTRSFNVMTHRIRELMEQNVKEQEQKRKIELKALQSQINPHFLYNTLDSIIWMAEGKKNEEVVIMTASLARLLRQSISNEDELVTVGQEIEYVRSYLTIQKMRYKDKLEFEIKADPSITQVPIIRLVLQPLVENAIYHGLKYKDSKGLLTVHGYMKGENAVIDITDDGVGMDEETLKHIYDKHKVNYRSNGVGVYNVQQRLVLYYGKDYGIIYHSEKGKGTTASVVIPGIQEESHEKS
;
A
#
# COMPACT_ATOMS: atom_id res chain seq x y z
N MET A 1 3.02 17.31 3.13
CA MET A 1 3.34 16.83 1.78
C MET A 1 2.05 16.35 1.10
N LYS A 2 1.49 17.16 0.16
CA LYS A 2 0.19 16.89 -0.49
C LYS A 2 0.37 15.91 -1.65
N ILE A 3 0.32 14.61 -1.37
CA ILE A 3 0.30 13.54 -2.42
C ILE A 3 -1.15 13.12 -2.76
N SER A 4 -2.17 13.65 -2.05
CA SER A 4 -3.51 13.08 -2.07
C SER A 4 -4.45 13.53 -3.21
N SER A 5 -4.02 14.37 -4.17
CA SER A 5 -4.96 14.91 -5.17
C SER A 5 -4.98 14.21 -6.53
N LYS A 6 -4.13 13.22 -6.78
CA LYS A 6 -4.04 12.53 -8.09
C LYS A 6 -4.76 11.20 -8.20
N PHE A 7 -5.10 10.56 -7.10
CA PHE A 7 -5.74 9.24 -7.13
C PHE A 7 -7.24 9.36 -6.87
N LYS A 8 -8.04 9.19 -7.92
CA LYS A 8 -9.52 9.25 -7.83
C LYS A 8 -10.15 8.01 -7.15
N SER A 9 -9.40 6.96 -6.88
CA SER A 9 -9.88 5.70 -6.29
C SER A 9 -9.05 5.30 -5.07
N ILE A 10 -9.72 4.85 -4.00
CA ILE A 10 -9.10 4.28 -2.80
C ILE A 10 -8.21 3.08 -3.18
N GLN A 11 -8.66 2.25 -4.13
CA GLN A 11 -7.91 1.11 -4.64
C GLN A 11 -6.56 1.53 -5.19
N SER A 12 -6.53 2.54 -6.06
CA SER A 12 -5.30 3.07 -6.64
C SER A 12 -4.37 3.67 -5.58
N SER A 13 -4.94 4.35 -4.57
CA SER A 13 -4.14 4.92 -3.46
C SER A 13 -3.49 3.84 -2.61
N ILE A 14 -4.23 2.81 -2.20
CA ILE A 14 -3.70 1.69 -1.41
C ILE A 14 -2.64 0.93 -2.22
N PHE A 15 -2.97 0.57 -3.46
CA PHE A 15 -2.03 -0.12 -4.36
C PHE A 15 -0.72 0.65 -4.51
N CYS A 16 -0.78 1.94 -4.84
CA CYS A 16 0.41 2.77 -5.00
C CYS A 16 1.19 2.93 -3.69
N ALA A 17 0.51 3.16 -2.56
CA ALA A 17 1.18 3.34 -1.28
C ALA A 17 1.94 2.08 -0.86
N VAL A 18 1.31 0.90 -0.93
CA VAL A 18 1.94 -0.38 -0.60
C VAL A 18 3.06 -0.71 -1.60
N SER A 19 2.81 -0.49 -2.90
CA SER A 19 3.81 -0.75 -3.94
C SER A 19 5.06 0.14 -3.78
N ILE A 20 4.92 1.42 -3.49
CA ILE A 20 6.04 2.33 -3.25
C ILE A 20 6.81 1.91 -2.00
N LEU A 21 6.12 1.56 -0.92
CA LEU A 21 6.76 1.12 0.32
C LEU A 21 7.59 -0.15 0.10
N VAL A 22 7.02 -1.17 -0.57
CA VAL A 22 7.73 -2.41 -0.85
C VAL A 22 8.87 -2.20 -1.83
N LEU A 23 8.66 -1.45 -2.92
CA LEU A 23 9.71 -1.09 -3.88
C LEU A 23 10.90 -0.40 -3.20
N SER A 24 10.62 0.58 -2.33
CA SER A 24 11.68 1.27 -1.59
C SER A 24 12.43 0.32 -0.65
N ALA A 25 11.73 -0.57 0.06
CA ALA A 25 12.33 -1.55 0.96
C ALA A 25 13.22 -2.55 0.19
N VAL A 26 12.71 -3.12 -0.91
CA VAL A 26 13.47 -4.06 -1.77
C VAL A 26 14.70 -3.37 -2.36
N LEU A 27 14.56 -2.12 -2.83
CA LEU A 27 15.69 -1.34 -3.36
C LEU A 27 16.76 -1.13 -2.30
N VAL A 28 16.39 -0.69 -1.09
CA VAL A 28 17.34 -0.47 0.00
C VAL A 28 18.05 -1.77 0.38
N VAL A 29 17.31 -2.85 0.58
CA VAL A 29 17.89 -4.16 0.93
C VAL A 29 18.84 -4.65 -0.18
N THR A 30 18.44 -4.53 -1.45
CA THR A 30 19.28 -4.95 -2.58
C THR A 30 20.57 -4.13 -2.65
N VAL A 31 20.50 -2.81 -2.52
CA VAL A 31 21.68 -1.94 -2.54
C VAL A 31 22.61 -2.23 -1.36
N VAL A 32 22.08 -2.39 -0.15
CA VAL A 32 22.85 -2.73 1.04
C VAL A 32 23.51 -4.10 0.89
N SER A 33 22.77 -5.12 0.44
CA SER A 33 23.29 -6.47 0.21
C SER A 33 24.42 -6.48 -0.83
N LEU A 34 24.25 -5.75 -1.95
CA LEU A 34 25.29 -5.65 -2.97
C LEU A 34 26.55 -4.95 -2.45
N ARG A 35 26.41 -3.88 -1.68
CA ARG A 35 27.56 -3.20 -1.06
C ARG A 35 28.26 -4.10 -0.06
N TYR A 36 27.51 -4.74 0.82
CA TYR A 36 28.05 -5.65 1.82
C TYR A 36 28.78 -6.81 1.19
N THR A 37 28.17 -7.45 0.17
CA THR A 37 28.79 -8.58 -0.54
C THR A 37 30.09 -8.18 -1.23
N ASN A 38 30.12 -7.03 -1.93
CA ASN A 38 31.34 -6.56 -2.58
C ASN A 38 32.46 -6.26 -1.56
N SER A 39 32.13 -5.60 -0.44
CA SER A 39 33.11 -5.33 0.63
C SER A 39 33.64 -6.62 1.25
N SER A 40 32.72 -7.56 1.55
CA SER A 40 33.09 -8.85 2.16
C SER A 40 33.95 -9.70 1.22
N ILE A 41 33.63 -9.74 -0.08
CA ILE A 41 34.47 -10.46 -1.06
C ILE A 41 35.87 -9.85 -1.13
N TYR A 42 35.97 -8.51 -1.17
CA TYR A 42 37.25 -7.82 -1.16
C TYR A 42 38.06 -8.15 0.09
N GLU A 43 37.53 -7.93 1.26
CA GLU A 43 38.22 -8.15 2.55
C GLU A 43 38.63 -9.61 2.73
N ASN A 44 37.74 -10.57 2.43
CA ASN A 44 38.04 -11.99 2.53
C ASN A 44 39.11 -12.41 1.52
N SER A 45 39.09 -11.90 0.29
CA SER A 45 40.09 -12.22 -0.72
C SER A 45 41.47 -11.69 -0.36
N VAL A 46 41.51 -10.48 0.15
CA VAL A 46 42.74 -9.87 0.64
C VAL A 46 43.33 -10.69 1.82
N MET A 47 42.51 -10.98 2.82
CA MET A 47 42.93 -11.76 3.99
C MET A 47 43.39 -13.20 3.60
N TYR A 48 42.65 -13.83 2.71
CA TYR A 48 43.01 -15.16 2.19
C TYR A 48 44.36 -15.12 1.47
N THR A 49 44.59 -14.14 0.60
CA THR A 49 45.85 -13.97 -0.11
C THR A 49 47.00 -13.68 0.84
N GLN A 50 46.84 -12.82 1.83
CA GLN A 50 47.87 -12.60 2.86
C GLN A 50 48.24 -13.89 3.58
N THR A 51 47.24 -14.70 3.94
CA THR A 51 47.46 -15.98 4.62
C THR A 51 48.25 -16.92 3.75
N ILE A 52 47.90 -17.04 2.47
CA ILE A 52 48.64 -17.89 1.52
C ILE A 52 50.08 -17.40 1.35
N ILE A 53 50.27 -16.10 1.14
CA ILE A 53 51.62 -15.53 0.96
C ILE A 53 52.49 -15.71 2.20
N LYS A 54 51.92 -15.55 3.40
CA LYS A 54 52.61 -15.80 4.66
C LYS A 54 52.99 -17.29 4.80
N GLN A 55 52.10 -18.21 4.46
CA GLN A 55 52.38 -19.63 4.49
C GLN A 55 53.45 -20.01 3.46
N LEU A 56 53.37 -19.44 2.24
CA LEU A 56 54.39 -19.65 1.21
C LEU A 56 55.76 -19.14 1.67
N ASN A 57 55.78 -17.96 2.32
CA ASN A 57 57.01 -17.41 2.90
C ASN A 57 57.65 -18.40 3.92
N GLN A 58 56.85 -18.95 4.83
CA GLN A 58 57.31 -19.92 5.82
C GLN A 58 57.84 -21.22 5.16
N ASN A 59 57.16 -21.66 4.08
CA ASN A 59 57.60 -22.83 3.31
C ASN A 59 58.95 -22.58 2.63
N ILE A 60 59.14 -21.39 2.02
CA ILE A 60 60.40 -20.98 1.39
C ILE A 60 61.49 -20.85 2.45
N ASP A 61 61.24 -20.23 3.61
CA ASP A 61 62.17 -20.10 4.71
C ASP A 61 62.64 -21.49 5.20
N SER A 62 61.70 -22.42 5.37
CA SER A 62 62.01 -23.80 5.78
C SER A 62 62.86 -24.52 4.75
N TYR A 63 62.51 -24.30 3.45
CA TYR A 63 63.24 -24.90 2.33
C TYR A 63 64.71 -24.37 2.28
N ILE A 64 64.89 -23.06 2.35
CA ILE A 64 66.21 -22.44 2.30
C ILE A 64 67.03 -22.79 3.56
N SER A 65 66.42 -22.83 4.73
CA SER A 65 67.08 -23.26 5.98
C SER A 65 67.57 -24.71 5.88
N TYR A 66 66.77 -25.59 5.24
CA TYR A 66 67.22 -26.96 5.01
C TYR A 66 68.42 -27.02 4.05
N MET A 67 68.45 -26.21 2.98
CA MET A 67 69.56 -26.08 2.06
C MET A 67 70.83 -25.56 2.73
N ASP A 68 70.66 -24.56 3.63
CA ASP A 68 71.78 -24.05 4.44
C ASP A 68 72.39 -25.13 5.36
N ASN A 69 71.54 -25.97 5.94
CA ASN A 69 72.04 -27.11 6.73
C ASN A 69 72.94 -28.06 5.88
N ILE A 70 72.55 -28.37 4.61
CA ILE A 70 73.37 -29.13 3.71
C ILE A 70 74.70 -28.42 3.43
N ALA A 71 74.65 -27.13 3.07
CA ALA A 71 75.86 -26.37 2.81
C ALA A 71 76.77 -26.28 4.04
N SER A 72 76.18 -26.11 5.22
CA SER A 72 76.89 -26.03 6.52
C SER A 72 77.61 -27.33 6.83
N VAL A 73 76.95 -28.48 6.63
CA VAL A 73 77.63 -29.81 6.82
C VAL A 73 78.80 -29.97 5.89
N ILE A 74 78.72 -29.54 4.64
CA ILE A 74 79.83 -29.58 3.70
C ILE A 74 80.93 -28.59 4.10
N ALA A 75 80.55 -27.33 4.43
CA ALA A 75 81.51 -26.29 4.79
C ALA A 75 82.31 -26.61 6.05
N GLN A 76 81.75 -27.34 7.00
CA GLN A 76 82.38 -27.80 8.22
C GLN A 76 83.08 -29.15 8.12
N SER A 77 83.00 -29.80 6.93
CA SER A 77 83.65 -31.09 6.69
C SER A 77 85.15 -30.94 6.71
N GLY A 78 85.80 -31.79 7.46
CA GLY A 78 87.29 -31.89 7.45
C GLY A 78 87.85 -32.25 6.09
N ASP A 79 87.06 -33.01 5.29
CA ASP A 79 87.48 -33.38 3.93
C ASP A 79 87.40 -32.20 2.97
N ALA A 80 86.40 -31.32 3.11
CA ALA A 80 86.30 -30.10 2.34
C ALA A 80 87.42 -29.09 2.65
N TYR A 81 87.73 -28.93 3.95
CA TYR A 81 88.83 -28.10 4.39
C TYR A 81 90.16 -28.65 3.83
N LYS A 82 90.48 -29.95 4.03
CA LYS A 82 91.73 -30.58 3.56
C LYS A 82 91.81 -30.56 2.04
N TYR A 83 90.73 -30.77 1.30
CA TYR A 83 90.66 -30.64 -0.15
C TYR A 83 91.04 -29.23 -0.64
N LEU A 84 90.55 -28.17 -0.01
CA LEU A 84 90.85 -26.83 -0.43
C LEU A 84 92.21 -26.28 -0.02
N TYR A 85 92.73 -26.73 1.17
CA TYR A 85 93.91 -26.11 1.77
C TYR A 85 95.12 -27.09 1.93
N SER A 86 94.96 -28.38 1.56
CA SER A 86 96.12 -29.29 1.43
C SER A 86 96.93 -28.88 0.20
N GLU A 87 97.95 -28.17 0.42
CA GLU A 87 98.75 -27.56 -0.67
C GLU A 87 99.33 -28.51 -1.64
N LYS A 88 99.10 -28.28 -2.92
CA LYS A 88 100.07 -28.41 -4.00
C LYS A 88 100.86 -27.11 -4.11
N GLY A 89 101.65 -26.76 -3.14
CA GLY A 89 102.59 -25.68 -3.30
C GLY A 89 103.72 -26.09 -4.27
N TYR A 90 104.27 -25.16 -5.05
CA TYR A 90 105.44 -25.31 -5.83
C TYR A 90 106.56 -25.91 -4.92
N GLY A 91 106.84 -27.21 -5.00
CA GLY A 91 107.87 -27.84 -4.26
C GLY A 91 107.50 -28.62 -3.00
N ALA A 92 106.23 -28.57 -2.53
CA ALA A 92 105.77 -29.33 -1.37
C ALA A 92 105.32 -30.77 -1.77
N THR A 93 105.64 -31.75 -0.91
CA THR A 93 105.15 -33.09 -1.05
C THR A 93 103.63 -33.17 -1.05
N LYS A 94 103.07 -33.81 -2.10
CA LYS A 94 101.62 -34.09 -2.14
C LYS A 94 101.17 -34.69 -0.82
N ASP A 95 100.10 -34.17 -0.20
CA ASP A 95 99.40 -34.95 0.81
C ASP A 95 98.95 -36.27 0.13
N GLU A 96 99.43 -37.38 0.58
CA GLU A 96 99.18 -38.72 -0.01
C GLU A 96 97.68 -39.05 -0.01
N ASN A 97 96.90 -38.40 0.85
CA ASN A 97 95.47 -38.60 1.03
C ASN A 97 94.62 -37.66 0.22
N TYR A 98 95.18 -36.70 -0.58
CA TYR A 98 94.40 -35.70 -1.34
C TYR A 98 93.34 -36.35 -2.25
N SER A 99 93.65 -37.47 -2.89
CA SER A 99 92.75 -38.24 -3.74
C SER A 99 91.59 -38.87 -2.95
N GLU A 100 91.88 -39.27 -1.72
CA GLU A 100 90.86 -39.80 -0.80
C GLU A 100 89.87 -38.73 -0.31
N TYR A 101 90.37 -37.58 0.07
CA TYR A 101 89.45 -36.43 0.44
C TYR A 101 88.53 -36.05 -0.75
N ARG A 102 89.14 -35.98 -1.94
CA ARG A 102 88.36 -35.71 -3.15
C ARG A 102 87.29 -36.78 -3.39
N GLN A 103 87.68 -38.09 -3.27
CA GLN A 103 86.76 -39.20 -3.49
C GLN A 103 85.57 -39.16 -2.48
N ARG A 104 85.84 -38.94 -1.19
CA ARG A 104 84.81 -38.86 -0.16
C ARG A 104 83.88 -37.72 -0.41
N LEU A 105 84.36 -36.56 -0.81
CA LEU A 105 83.52 -35.42 -1.19
C LEU A 105 82.66 -35.70 -2.41
N VAL A 106 83.23 -36.32 -3.43
CA VAL A 106 82.45 -36.71 -4.61
C VAL A 106 81.36 -37.71 -4.26
N GLU A 107 81.60 -38.68 -3.41
CA GLU A 107 80.58 -39.63 -2.96
C GLU A 107 79.51 -38.91 -2.09
N GLN A 108 79.91 -37.96 -1.27
CA GLN A 108 78.97 -37.12 -0.51
C GLN A 108 78.08 -36.28 -1.46
N PHE A 109 78.65 -35.60 -2.47
CA PHE A 109 77.90 -34.79 -3.43
C PHE A 109 76.97 -35.67 -4.27
N LYS A 110 77.43 -36.84 -4.76
CA LYS A 110 76.57 -37.76 -5.49
C LYS A 110 75.43 -38.30 -4.66
N THR A 111 75.64 -38.54 -3.36
CA THR A 111 74.60 -39.01 -2.45
C THR A 111 73.51 -37.90 -2.24
N ILE A 112 73.95 -36.68 -2.06
CA ILE A 112 73.02 -35.52 -1.93
C ILE A 112 72.25 -35.32 -3.24
N LEU A 113 72.89 -35.23 -4.37
CA LEU A 113 72.27 -34.99 -5.68
C LEU A 113 71.35 -36.16 -6.08
N LYS A 114 71.66 -37.40 -5.73
CA LYS A 114 70.78 -38.56 -5.99
C LYS A 114 69.45 -38.44 -5.18
N GLY A 115 69.52 -37.90 -3.97
CA GLY A 115 68.35 -37.74 -3.07
C GLY A 115 67.59 -36.47 -3.27
N ARG A 116 68.13 -35.45 -4.01
CA ARG A 116 67.61 -34.10 -4.09
C ARG A 116 67.67 -33.62 -5.55
N ALA A 117 66.57 -33.84 -6.27
CA ALA A 117 66.42 -33.38 -7.64
C ALA A 117 66.28 -31.87 -7.79
N ASP A 118 65.99 -31.20 -6.67
CA ASP A 118 65.85 -29.71 -6.57
C ASP A 118 67.19 -28.98 -6.46
N ILE A 119 68.31 -29.72 -6.18
CA ILE A 119 69.67 -29.19 -6.25
C ILE A 119 70.20 -29.47 -7.63
N ARG A 120 70.56 -28.44 -8.40
CA ARG A 120 71.12 -28.56 -9.74
C ARG A 120 72.61 -28.90 -9.67
N ASN A 121 73.39 -28.13 -8.91
CA ASN A 121 74.80 -28.31 -8.76
C ASN A 121 75.23 -28.15 -7.29
N ILE A 122 76.26 -28.82 -6.91
CA ILE A 122 77.00 -28.63 -5.66
C ILE A 122 78.44 -28.40 -6.00
N GLY A 123 79.10 -27.39 -5.39
CA GLY A 123 80.51 -27.19 -5.65
C GLY A 123 81.25 -26.60 -4.45
N ILE A 124 82.52 -26.87 -4.43
CA ILE A 124 83.45 -26.16 -3.54
C ILE A 124 84.51 -25.51 -4.42
N VAL A 125 84.74 -24.23 -4.23
CA VAL A 125 85.63 -23.42 -5.03
C VAL A 125 86.44 -22.48 -4.16
N ARG A 126 87.63 -22.11 -4.68
CA ARG A 126 88.45 -21.03 -4.14
C ARG A 126 89.06 -20.23 -5.31
N GLU A 127 89.20 -18.93 -5.18
CA GLU A 127 89.77 -18.10 -6.21
C GLU A 127 91.28 -17.89 -5.94
N ASP A 128 92.09 -18.70 -6.53
CA ASP A 128 93.49 -18.44 -6.71
C ASP A 128 94.01 -19.15 -7.99
N LYS A 129 95.17 -18.80 -8.48
CA LYS A 129 95.67 -19.28 -9.80
C LYS A 129 95.77 -20.79 -9.96
N ASN A 130 95.78 -21.56 -8.87
CA ASN A 130 95.95 -23.03 -8.88
C ASN A 130 94.94 -23.72 -7.95
N SER A 131 93.85 -23.10 -7.66
CA SER A 131 92.88 -23.60 -6.67
C SER A 131 92.16 -24.84 -7.12
N PRO A 132 92.01 -25.80 -6.22
CA PRO A 132 91.11 -26.89 -6.46
C PRO A 132 89.68 -26.42 -6.50
N SER A 133 88.93 -26.90 -7.48
CA SER A 133 87.48 -26.76 -7.58
C SER A 133 86.90 -28.16 -7.78
N LEU A 134 85.86 -28.45 -7.03
CA LEU A 134 85.15 -29.72 -7.15
C LEU A 134 83.66 -29.44 -7.35
N PHE A 135 83.11 -30.08 -8.36
CA PHE A 135 81.69 -29.96 -8.71
C PHE A 135 81.05 -31.35 -8.77
N ASP A 136 79.80 -31.43 -8.37
CA ASP A 136 78.87 -32.55 -8.57
C ASP A 136 79.47 -33.95 -8.43
N ASN A 137 79.61 -34.56 -9.58
CA ASN A 137 80.15 -35.97 -9.70
C ASN A 137 81.68 -36.01 -9.84
N GLY A 138 82.34 -34.85 -9.72
CA GLY A 138 83.82 -34.79 -9.88
C GLY A 138 84.31 -34.77 -11.35
N LEU A 139 83.41 -34.80 -12.31
CA LEU A 139 83.73 -34.76 -13.74
C LEU A 139 83.55 -33.37 -14.35
N SER A 140 82.69 -32.54 -13.73
CA SER A 140 82.44 -31.16 -14.14
C SER A 140 83.73 -30.31 -13.93
N VAL A 141 83.99 -29.43 -14.89
CA VAL A 141 85.21 -28.60 -14.90
C VAL A 141 84.83 -27.15 -14.73
N ARG A 142 85.62 -26.38 -13.97
CA ARG A 142 85.46 -24.92 -13.83
C ARG A 142 85.68 -24.25 -15.17
N ASN A 143 84.85 -23.27 -15.46
CA ASN A 143 85.06 -22.32 -16.54
C ASN A 143 86.11 -21.30 -16.07
N THR A 144 87.33 -21.40 -16.47
CA THR A 144 88.44 -20.56 -16.09
C THR A 144 88.34 -19.11 -16.69
N TYR A 145 87.41 -18.85 -17.62
CA TYR A 145 87.15 -17.54 -18.12
C TYR A 145 86.21 -16.72 -17.21
N VAL A 146 85.64 -17.31 -16.19
CA VAL A 146 84.81 -16.65 -15.24
C VAL A 146 85.61 -16.41 -13.98
N ASP A 147 85.77 -15.12 -13.63
CA ASP A 147 86.35 -14.65 -12.38
C ASP A 147 85.30 -14.83 -11.27
N LEU A 148 85.60 -15.62 -10.22
CA LEU A 148 84.67 -15.86 -9.11
C LEU A 148 84.38 -14.59 -8.30
N ASN A 149 85.37 -13.74 -8.19
CA ASN A 149 85.18 -12.45 -7.46
C ASN A 149 84.14 -11.51 -8.10
N THR A 150 83.80 -11.73 -9.36
CA THR A 150 82.73 -11.01 -10.07
C THR A 150 81.36 -11.65 -9.86
N GLN A 151 81.30 -12.86 -9.28
CA GLN A 151 80.09 -13.58 -9.03
C GLN A 151 79.49 -13.19 -7.66
N PRO A 152 78.29 -12.63 -7.59
CA PRO A 152 77.73 -12.16 -6.31
C PRO A 152 77.64 -13.25 -5.25
N TRP A 153 77.31 -14.48 -5.63
CA TRP A 153 77.25 -15.61 -4.72
C TRP A 153 78.61 -15.96 -4.09
N TYR A 154 79.71 -15.71 -4.77
CA TYR A 154 81.06 -15.98 -4.27
C TYR A 154 81.54 -14.78 -3.45
N ALA A 155 81.54 -13.59 -4.01
CA ALA A 155 82.03 -12.35 -3.40
C ALA A 155 81.32 -12.05 -2.05
N ASP A 156 80.01 -12.29 -1.97
CA ASP A 156 79.25 -12.09 -0.76
C ASP A 156 79.43 -13.18 0.30
N ALA A 157 79.92 -14.38 -0.08
CA ALA A 157 80.14 -15.49 0.84
C ALA A 157 81.56 -15.52 1.42
N VAL A 158 82.55 -14.99 0.72
CA VAL A 158 83.93 -14.88 1.19
C VAL A 158 83.99 -14.07 2.50
N GLY A 159 84.65 -14.60 3.52
CA GLY A 159 84.76 -13.96 4.83
C GLY A 159 83.49 -14.03 5.70
N LYS A 160 82.39 -14.66 5.24
CA LYS A 160 81.14 -14.87 5.99
C LYS A 160 80.95 -16.35 6.31
N TYR A 161 81.31 -16.78 7.48
CA TYR A 161 81.33 -18.21 7.87
C TYR A 161 80.10 -18.66 8.65
N ASP A 162 79.51 -17.73 9.41
CA ASP A 162 78.40 -18.02 10.32
C ASP A 162 77.03 -17.91 9.67
N ARG A 163 76.96 -17.36 8.47
CA ARG A 163 75.72 -17.21 7.70
C ARG A 163 75.91 -17.59 6.23
N TYR A 164 74.85 -18.04 5.62
CA TYR A 164 74.83 -18.23 4.18
C TYR A 164 74.60 -16.88 3.45
N ASN A 165 74.90 -16.91 2.17
CA ASN A 165 74.47 -15.88 1.20
C ASN A 165 73.54 -16.51 0.21
N LEU A 166 72.46 -15.84 -0.15
CA LEU A 166 71.43 -16.30 -1.11
C LEU A 166 71.31 -15.25 -2.21
N THR A 167 71.47 -15.68 -3.45
CA THR A 167 71.37 -14.77 -4.59
C THR A 167 70.01 -14.82 -5.22
N SER A 168 69.66 -13.75 -5.96
CA SER A 168 68.52 -13.77 -6.89
C SER A 168 68.79 -14.74 -8.04
N SER A 169 67.76 -15.07 -8.82
CA SER A 169 67.92 -15.96 -9.99
C SER A 169 68.91 -15.40 -11.01
N HIS A 170 69.83 -16.22 -11.42
CA HIS A 170 70.84 -15.89 -12.41
C HIS A 170 71.24 -17.10 -13.24
N VAL A 171 71.97 -16.82 -14.33
CA VAL A 171 72.51 -17.89 -15.18
C VAL A 171 73.85 -18.35 -14.60
N GLN A 172 73.93 -19.58 -14.16
CA GLN A 172 75.20 -20.18 -13.72
C GLN A 172 76.14 -20.41 -14.91
N ASN A 173 77.35 -19.85 -14.81
CA ASN A 173 78.34 -19.89 -15.89
C ASN A 173 79.71 -20.39 -15.39
N VAL A 174 79.86 -20.76 -14.13
CA VAL A 174 81.13 -21.18 -13.51
C VAL A 174 81.48 -22.62 -13.89
N ILE A 175 80.50 -23.45 -14.19
CA ILE A 175 80.72 -24.82 -14.70
C ILE A 175 80.75 -24.76 -16.22
N LYS A 176 81.81 -25.28 -16.80
CA LYS A 176 82.01 -25.26 -18.24
C LYS A 176 80.95 -26.09 -18.98
N GLY A 177 80.30 -25.52 -19.97
CA GLY A 177 79.31 -26.20 -20.82
C GLY A 177 77.85 -26.15 -20.26
N GLU A 178 77.65 -25.67 -19.06
CA GLU A 178 76.32 -25.52 -18.47
C GLU A 178 75.95 -24.07 -18.27
N ARG A 179 74.66 -23.71 -18.50
CA ARG A 179 74.09 -22.34 -18.27
C ARG A 179 72.68 -22.41 -17.77
N PRO A 180 72.43 -23.15 -16.65
CA PRO A 180 71.11 -23.24 -16.10
C PRO A 180 70.75 -21.94 -15.39
N TRP A 181 69.42 -21.63 -15.35
CA TRP A 181 68.87 -20.66 -14.38
C TRP A 181 68.83 -21.28 -13.01
N VAL A 182 69.48 -20.64 -12.04
CA VAL A 182 69.61 -21.10 -10.68
C VAL A 182 69.48 -19.98 -9.66
N ILE A 183 69.20 -20.36 -8.45
CA ILE A 183 69.35 -19.54 -7.25
C ILE A 183 70.49 -20.19 -6.46
N THR A 184 71.53 -19.43 -6.19
CA THR A 184 72.70 -19.98 -5.53
C THR A 184 72.74 -19.62 -4.05
N LEU A 185 72.75 -20.65 -3.20
CA LEU A 185 73.06 -20.54 -1.79
C LEU A 185 74.54 -20.86 -1.61
N SER A 186 75.27 -19.96 -0.96
CA SER A 186 76.71 -20.08 -0.77
C SER A 186 77.11 -19.78 0.68
N ARG A 187 78.21 -20.41 1.12
CA ARG A 187 78.75 -20.30 2.46
C ARG A 187 80.29 -20.35 2.42
N GLY A 188 80.91 -19.41 3.19
CA GLY A 188 82.36 -19.38 3.28
C GLY A 188 82.95 -20.54 4.09
N ILE A 189 84.09 -21.01 3.66
CA ILE A 189 84.96 -22.02 4.35
C ILE A 189 86.23 -21.30 4.80
N ARG A 190 86.39 -21.10 6.10
CA ARG A 190 87.47 -20.31 6.68
C ARG A 190 88.80 -20.99 6.48
N ASN A 191 89.80 -20.22 6.08
CA ASN A 191 91.19 -20.71 6.03
C ASN A 191 91.85 -20.61 7.45
N TYR A 192 92.25 -21.73 8.04
CA TYR A 192 92.89 -21.78 9.32
C TYR A 192 94.41 -22.08 9.18
N THR A 193 94.95 -22.20 7.94
CA THR A 193 96.37 -22.57 7.70
C THR A 193 97.34 -21.43 7.98
N GLY A 194 96.85 -20.16 8.14
CA GLY A 194 97.73 -18.98 8.25
C GLY A 194 98.48 -18.62 6.97
N THR A 195 98.13 -19.24 5.86
CA THR A 195 98.66 -18.89 4.52
C THR A 195 97.89 -17.73 3.93
N GLU A 196 98.47 -17.06 2.90
CA GLU A 196 97.81 -15.96 2.16
C GLU A 196 96.71 -16.47 1.19
N ALA A 197 96.33 -17.77 1.31
CA ALA A 197 95.28 -18.33 0.47
C ALA A 197 93.94 -17.76 0.84
N GLU A 198 93.16 -17.38 -0.15
CA GLU A 198 91.77 -16.90 0.02
C GLU A 198 90.87 -17.95 0.65
N ASP A 199 89.82 -17.49 1.28
CA ASP A 199 88.80 -18.37 1.82
C ASP A 199 88.08 -19.14 0.71
N GLY A 200 87.75 -20.40 0.99
CA GLY A 200 86.92 -21.19 0.08
C GLY A 200 85.42 -20.87 0.24
N VAL A 201 84.67 -21.27 -0.73
CA VAL A 201 83.19 -21.17 -0.75
C VAL A 201 82.60 -22.47 -1.17
N VAL A 202 81.67 -23.00 -0.38
CA VAL A 202 80.71 -24.03 -0.84
C VAL A 202 79.49 -23.32 -1.40
N PHE A 203 78.96 -23.85 -2.50
CA PHE A 203 77.74 -23.37 -3.11
C PHE A 203 76.84 -24.53 -3.48
N LEU A 204 75.51 -24.24 -3.43
CA LEU A 204 74.40 -25.07 -3.86
C LEU A 204 73.61 -24.29 -4.85
N ASP A 205 73.55 -24.74 -6.11
CA ASP A 205 72.68 -24.18 -7.13
C ASP A 205 71.33 -24.87 -7.02
N LEU A 206 70.34 -24.12 -6.56
CA LEU A 206 68.96 -24.59 -6.46
C LEU A 206 68.29 -24.46 -7.82
N ASN A 207 67.60 -25.53 -8.21
CA ASN A 207 66.86 -25.53 -9.45
C ASN A 207 65.72 -24.47 -9.38
N TYR A 208 65.69 -23.56 -10.36
CA TYR A 208 64.64 -22.54 -10.47
C TYR A 208 63.23 -23.16 -10.44
N SER A 209 63.06 -24.38 -11.00
CA SER A 209 61.79 -25.11 -10.98
C SER A 209 61.30 -25.45 -9.58
N ALA A 210 62.20 -25.65 -8.60
CA ALA A 210 61.82 -25.98 -7.23
C ALA A 210 61.09 -24.79 -6.57
N ILE A 211 61.59 -23.57 -6.73
CA ILE A 211 60.91 -22.37 -6.26
C ILE A 211 59.63 -22.12 -7.06
N SER A 212 59.66 -22.36 -8.38
CA SER A 212 58.47 -22.29 -9.24
C SER A 212 57.35 -23.21 -8.78
N GLU A 213 57.66 -24.45 -8.39
CA GLU A 213 56.65 -25.40 -7.88
C GLU A 213 56.04 -24.94 -6.55
N LEU A 214 56.87 -24.43 -5.63
CA LEU A 214 56.37 -23.86 -4.36
C LEU A 214 55.43 -22.70 -4.61
N CYS A 215 55.77 -21.82 -5.53
CA CYS A 215 54.94 -20.67 -5.88
C CYS A 215 53.65 -21.09 -6.64
N ALA A 216 53.76 -22.10 -7.54
CA ALA A 216 52.61 -22.59 -8.32
C ALA A 216 51.56 -23.30 -7.48
N GLN A 217 51.96 -23.92 -6.35
CA GLN A 217 51.02 -24.51 -5.39
C GLN A 217 50.13 -23.47 -4.69
N SER A 218 50.51 -22.20 -4.73
CA SER A 218 49.79 -21.07 -4.13
C SER A 218 48.89 -20.41 -5.17
N SER A 219 47.67 -20.97 -5.34
CA SER A 219 46.72 -20.44 -6.31
C SER A 219 46.16 -19.06 -5.87
N MET A 220 46.35 -18.06 -6.71
CA MET A 220 45.83 -16.70 -6.54
C MET A 220 44.65 -16.39 -7.51
N GLY A 221 43.90 -17.43 -7.91
CA GLY A 221 42.88 -17.33 -8.96
C GLY A 221 43.46 -17.66 -10.35
N ASP A 222 42.66 -17.48 -11.41
CA ASP A 222 43.05 -17.84 -12.79
C ASP A 222 44.16 -16.91 -13.37
N LYS A 223 44.19 -15.66 -12.95
CA LYS A 223 45.10 -14.62 -13.45
C LYS A 223 46.08 -14.10 -12.38
N GLY A 224 45.91 -14.55 -11.15
CA GLY A 224 46.80 -14.18 -10.08
C GLY A 224 48.11 -14.98 -10.13
N TYR A 225 49.17 -14.40 -9.62
CA TYR A 225 50.49 -15.02 -9.60
C TYR A 225 51.32 -14.57 -8.41
N VAL A 226 52.41 -15.29 -8.12
CA VAL A 226 53.38 -14.92 -7.11
C VAL A 226 54.67 -14.58 -7.77
N PHE A 227 55.37 -13.56 -7.26
CA PHE A 227 56.77 -13.28 -7.59
C PHE A 227 57.55 -12.97 -6.30
N ILE A 228 58.86 -13.05 -6.38
CA ILE A 228 59.75 -12.88 -5.23
C ILE A 228 60.83 -11.86 -5.59
N LEU A 229 61.02 -10.90 -4.68
CA LEU A 229 62.06 -9.89 -4.78
C LEU A 229 63.12 -10.14 -3.70
N ASP A 230 64.39 -9.86 -4.00
CA ASP A 230 65.46 -9.77 -3.00
C ASP A 230 65.45 -8.42 -2.28
N GLN A 231 66.38 -8.24 -1.34
CA GLN A 231 66.55 -7.01 -0.52
C GLN A 231 66.87 -5.76 -1.36
N ASN A 232 67.39 -5.94 -2.57
CA ASN A 232 67.74 -4.86 -3.50
C ASN A 232 66.66 -4.59 -4.52
N GLY A 233 65.57 -5.35 -4.51
CA GLY A 233 64.48 -5.25 -5.47
C GLY A 233 64.74 -6.04 -6.76
N ASN A 234 65.77 -6.90 -6.81
CA ASN A 234 65.94 -7.79 -7.96
C ASN A 234 64.96 -8.95 -7.89
N ILE A 235 64.55 -9.45 -9.04
CA ILE A 235 63.59 -10.52 -9.15
C ILE A 235 64.30 -11.84 -8.86
N ALA A 236 63.97 -12.44 -7.72
CA ALA A 236 64.45 -13.80 -7.36
C ALA A 236 63.63 -14.89 -8.06
N TYR A 237 62.30 -14.65 -8.21
CA TYR A 237 61.39 -15.52 -8.96
C TYR A 237 60.26 -14.74 -9.59
N HIS A 238 59.92 -15.09 -10.83
CA HIS A 238 58.70 -14.61 -11.48
C HIS A 238 58.19 -15.66 -12.47
N PRO A 239 56.86 -15.94 -12.55
CA PRO A 239 56.34 -16.98 -13.47
C PRO A 239 56.63 -16.67 -14.95
N GLN A 240 56.81 -15.39 -15.28
CA GLN A 240 57.12 -14.92 -16.65
C GLN A 240 58.53 -14.32 -16.73
N GLN A 241 59.50 -14.92 -16.06
CA GLN A 241 60.88 -14.43 -15.93
C GLN A 241 61.51 -14.04 -17.27
N GLN A 242 61.30 -14.87 -18.30
CA GLN A 242 61.84 -14.59 -19.63
C GLN A 242 61.29 -13.34 -20.27
N GLN A 243 60.01 -13.03 -20.03
CA GLN A 243 59.38 -11.81 -20.58
C GLN A 243 59.88 -10.54 -19.89
N LEU A 244 60.09 -10.62 -18.56
CA LEU A 244 60.68 -9.53 -17.78
C LEU A 244 62.14 -9.28 -18.16
N TYR A 245 62.94 -10.34 -18.32
CA TYR A 245 64.33 -10.22 -18.73
C TYR A 245 64.49 -9.55 -20.11
N ASN A 246 63.52 -9.78 -20.99
CA ASN A 246 63.50 -9.18 -22.32
C ASN A 246 62.75 -7.80 -22.34
N GLU A 247 62.47 -7.22 -21.20
CA GLU A 247 61.73 -5.94 -21.06
C GLU A 247 60.33 -5.92 -21.72
N LEU A 248 59.78 -7.08 -22.04
CA LEU A 248 58.44 -7.20 -22.63
C LEU A 248 57.32 -7.01 -21.61
N GLN A 249 57.64 -7.13 -20.32
CA GLN A 249 56.74 -6.86 -19.20
C GLN A 249 57.46 -6.06 -18.12
N THR A 250 56.74 -5.25 -17.37
CA THR A 250 57.27 -4.49 -16.26
C THR A 250 56.38 -4.71 -15.02
N GLU A 251 57.00 -4.89 -13.88
CA GLU A 251 56.33 -4.94 -12.59
C GLU A 251 56.57 -3.65 -11.80
N ASN A 252 55.61 -3.32 -10.89
CA ASN A 252 55.70 -2.10 -10.07
C ASN A 252 56.62 -2.34 -8.84
N ILE A 253 57.88 -2.79 -9.07
CA ILE A 253 58.84 -3.16 -8.05
C ILE A 253 59.08 -2.00 -7.07
N SER A 254 59.21 -0.79 -7.55
CA SER A 254 59.47 0.39 -6.74
C SER A 254 58.32 0.68 -5.73
N LEU A 255 57.07 0.41 -6.09
CA LEU A 255 55.94 0.55 -5.21
C LEU A 255 55.93 -0.52 -4.13
N VAL A 256 56.28 -1.75 -4.49
CA VAL A 256 56.36 -2.90 -3.56
C VAL A 256 57.48 -2.67 -2.54
N MET A 257 58.66 -2.26 -2.98
CA MET A 257 59.81 -2.02 -2.10
C MET A 257 59.62 -0.85 -1.14
N ASN A 258 58.84 0.18 -1.51
CA ASN A 258 58.54 1.33 -0.68
C ASN A 258 57.22 1.17 0.11
N ALA A 259 56.57 0.02 0.04
CA ALA A 259 55.29 -0.20 0.71
C ALA A 259 55.43 -0.14 2.24
N LYS A 260 54.52 0.59 2.87
CA LYS A 260 54.41 0.71 4.33
C LYS A 260 53.38 -0.26 4.92
N SER A 261 52.67 -0.97 4.09
CA SER A 261 51.64 -1.92 4.49
C SER A 261 51.79 -3.23 3.71
N ASP A 262 51.36 -4.34 4.30
CA ASP A 262 51.39 -5.64 3.67
C ASP A 262 50.46 -5.78 2.45
N ILE A 263 49.69 -4.71 2.11
CA ILE A 263 48.81 -4.66 0.98
C ILE A 263 49.01 -3.36 0.24
N VAL A 264 49.19 -3.45 -1.07
CA VAL A 264 49.35 -2.32 -1.98
C VAL A 264 48.39 -2.50 -3.16
N THR A 265 47.61 -1.48 -3.44
CA THR A 265 46.70 -1.47 -4.59
C THR A 265 47.25 -0.56 -5.68
N VAL A 266 47.32 -1.06 -6.90
CA VAL A 266 47.90 -0.37 -8.05
C VAL A 266 46.93 -0.39 -9.23
N GLY A 267 46.76 0.74 -9.89
CA GLY A 267 45.81 0.87 -11.01
C GLY A 267 44.45 1.40 -10.57
N LYS A 268 43.48 1.40 -11.47
CA LYS A 268 42.08 1.78 -11.21
C LYS A 268 41.14 0.99 -12.10
N GLY A 269 39.99 0.61 -11.54
CA GLY A 269 38.93 -0.08 -12.29
C GLY A 269 39.28 -1.53 -12.64
N ASP A 270 39.09 -1.92 -13.89
CA ASP A 270 39.26 -3.30 -14.34
C ASP A 270 40.74 -3.76 -14.36
N ASP A 271 41.70 -2.84 -14.43
CA ASP A 271 43.14 -3.09 -14.40
C ASP A 271 43.76 -2.92 -13.01
N GLU A 272 42.95 -2.78 -11.99
CA GLU A 272 43.37 -2.66 -10.60
C GLU A 272 43.95 -3.99 -10.12
N LYS A 273 45.23 -3.95 -9.67
CA LYS A 273 45.94 -5.06 -9.07
C LYS A 273 46.13 -4.86 -7.59
N ILE A 274 45.96 -5.91 -6.82
CA ILE A 274 46.23 -5.95 -5.39
C ILE A 274 47.47 -6.78 -5.18
N TYR A 275 48.50 -6.21 -4.57
CA TYR A 275 49.70 -6.87 -4.13
C TYR A 275 49.61 -7.14 -2.61
N ALA A 276 49.68 -8.42 -2.23
CA ALA A 276 49.85 -8.86 -0.85
C ALA A 276 51.30 -9.22 -0.61
N LEU A 277 51.89 -8.64 0.41
CA LEU A 277 53.33 -8.73 0.68
C LEU A 277 53.59 -9.52 1.94
N SER A 278 54.69 -10.34 1.91
CA SER A 278 55.27 -10.95 3.11
C SER A 278 56.77 -10.90 3.03
N HIS A 279 57.41 -10.23 4.01
CA HIS A 279 58.85 -10.14 4.12
C HIS A 279 59.37 -11.31 4.94
N SER A 280 60.50 -11.93 4.52
CA SER A 280 61.22 -12.94 5.26
C SER A 280 62.43 -12.34 5.97
N ASP A 281 62.49 -12.51 7.30
CA ASP A 281 63.65 -12.12 8.09
C ASP A 281 64.82 -13.13 7.91
N ILE A 282 64.55 -14.32 7.40
CA ILE A 282 65.52 -15.41 7.21
C ILE A 282 66.26 -15.26 5.89
N THR A 283 65.50 -15.08 4.78
CA THR A 283 66.08 -14.97 3.44
C THR A 283 66.31 -13.52 3.00
N GLY A 284 65.65 -12.57 3.68
CA GLY A 284 65.57 -11.17 3.24
C GLY A 284 64.72 -10.97 2.00
N TRP A 285 64.01 -11.99 1.54
CA TRP A 285 63.14 -11.89 0.38
C TRP A 285 61.77 -11.31 0.73
N THR A 286 61.19 -10.65 -0.25
CA THR A 286 59.80 -10.20 -0.19
C THR A 286 59.01 -11.03 -1.18
N ILE A 287 58.07 -11.85 -0.65
CA ILE A 287 57.14 -12.64 -1.45
C ILE A 287 55.91 -11.79 -1.73
N VAL A 288 55.52 -11.69 -3.00
CA VAL A 288 54.45 -10.84 -3.48
C VAL A 288 53.41 -11.66 -4.18
N GLY A 289 52.20 -11.69 -3.63
CA GLY A 289 51.04 -12.26 -4.30
C GLY A 289 50.29 -11.18 -5.08
N CYS A 290 50.12 -11.36 -6.37
CA CYS A 290 49.38 -10.42 -7.22
C CYS A 290 48.02 -11.00 -7.56
N MET A 291 46.95 -10.19 -7.31
CA MET A 291 45.59 -10.50 -7.70
C MET A 291 45.02 -9.40 -8.58
N ASN A 292 44.15 -9.77 -9.55
CA ASN A 292 43.40 -8.82 -10.37
C ASN A 292 42.00 -8.56 -9.76
N MET A 293 41.66 -7.29 -9.53
CA MET A 293 40.35 -6.89 -9.04
C MET A 293 39.22 -7.32 -9.98
N SER A 294 39.44 -7.27 -11.29
CA SER A 294 38.46 -7.70 -12.29
C SER A 294 38.05 -9.16 -12.16
N GLU A 295 38.93 -10.02 -11.69
CA GLU A 295 38.64 -11.45 -11.46
C GLU A 295 37.79 -11.65 -10.21
N LEU A 296 38.12 -10.96 -9.12
CA LEU A 296 37.30 -10.95 -7.91
C LEU A 296 35.86 -10.46 -8.18
N LEU A 297 35.73 -9.42 -8.98
CA LEU A 297 34.44 -8.87 -9.38
C LEU A 297 33.69 -9.75 -10.39
N ARG A 298 34.36 -10.60 -11.17
CA ARG A 298 33.71 -11.53 -12.10
C ARG A 298 32.82 -12.52 -11.39
N ASN A 299 33.28 -13.14 -10.32
CA ASN A 299 32.49 -14.05 -9.49
C ASN A 299 31.34 -13.31 -8.80
N SER A 300 31.52 -12.03 -8.46
CA SER A 300 30.49 -11.13 -7.94
C SER A 300 29.37 -10.86 -8.97
N ARG A 301 29.63 -10.94 -10.27
CA ARG A 301 28.59 -10.73 -11.31
C ARG A 301 27.48 -11.79 -11.26
N GLN A 302 27.81 -13.04 -11.01
CA GLN A 302 26.80 -14.10 -10.84
C GLN A 302 25.94 -13.84 -9.60
N THR A 303 26.57 -13.54 -8.47
CA THR A 303 25.87 -13.21 -7.22
C THR A 303 24.98 -11.97 -7.40
N ARG A 304 25.46 -10.95 -8.10
CA ARG A 304 24.69 -9.75 -8.46
C ARG A 304 23.47 -10.10 -9.31
N SER A 305 23.61 -10.97 -10.29
CA SER A 305 22.49 -11.40 -11.14
C SER A 305 21.42 -12.13 -10.33
N ILE A 306 21.84 -12.97 -9.36
CA ILE A 306 20.91 -13.66 -8.46
C ILE A 306 20.15 -12.66 -7.59
N TYR A 307 20.85 -11.68 -6.99
CA TYR A 307 20.17 -10.64 -6.18
C TYR A 307 19.17 -9.84 -7.00
N VAL A 308 19.51 -9.46 -8.24
CA VAL A 308 18.58 -8.75 -9.12
C VAL A 308 17.38 -9.62 -9.47
N LEU A 309 17.59 -10.90 -9.79
CA LEU A 309 16.52 -11.84 -10.12
C LEU A 309 15.58 -12.04 -8.92
N VAL A 310 16.12 -12.24 -7.72
CA VAL A 310 15.34 -12.36 -6.48
C VAL A 310 14.57 -11.06 -6.20
N ALA A 311 15.22 -9.90 -6.36
CA ALA A 311 14.56 -8.60 -6.18
C ALA A 311 13.38 -8.41 -7.14
N VAL A 312 13.56 -8.75 -8.42
CA VAL A 312 12.48 -8.70 -9.42
C VAL A 312 11.35 -9.68 -9.05
N GLY A 313 11.68 -10.90 -8.64
CA GLY A 313 10.68 -11.87 -8.17
C GLY A 313 9.87 -11.36 -6.97
N LEU A 314 10.55 -10.79 -5.97
CA LEU A 314 9.91 -10.20 -4.80
C LEU A 314 9.00 -9.00 -5.18
N ILE A 315 9.42 -8.16 -6.11
CA ILE A 315 8.60 -7.05 -6.62
C ILE A 315 7.33 -7.57 -7.29
N ILE A 316 7.44 -8.59 -8.15
CA ILE A 316 6.27 -9.18 -8.81
C ILE A 316 5.29 -9.75 -7.78
N VAL A 317 5.78 -10.53 -6.82
CA VAL A 317 4.96 -11.10 -5.74
C VAL A 317 4.30 -9.99 -4.91
N ALA A 318 5.06 -8.96 -4.56
CA ALA A 318 4.54 -7.82 -3.81
C ALA A 318 3.45 -7.04 -4.56
N LEU A 319 3.61 -6.84 -5.88
CA LEU A 319 2.60 -6.19 -6.71
C LEU A 319 1.32 -7.03 -6.81
N LEU A 320 1.45 -8.36 -6.92
CA LEU A 320 0.31 -9.27 -6.91
C LEU A 320 -0.43 -9.22 -5.57
N ILE A 321 0.29 -9.33 -4.45
CA ILE A 321 -0.30 -9.23 -3.11
C ILE A 321 -0.95 -7.86 -2.89
N SER A 322 -0.27 -6.77 -3.27
CA SER A 322 -0.81 -5.41 -3.19
C SER A 322 -2.11 -5.25 -3.99
N SER A 323 -2.16 -5.85 -5.19
CA SER A 323 -3.36 -5.85 -6.04
C SER A 323 -4.51 -6.62 -5.39
N LEU A 324 -4.22 -7.80 -4.81
CA LEU A 324 -5.22 -8.62 -4.11
C LEU A 324 -5.78 -7.90 -2.87
N ILE A 325 -4.91 -7.32 -2.04
CA ILE A 325 -5.31 -6.56 -0.85
C ILE A 325 -6.17 -5.35 -1.26
N ALA A 326 -5.69 -4.56 -2.24
CA ALA A 326 -6.42 -3.40 -2.72
C ALA A 326 -7.80 -3.78 -3.27
N ARG A 327 -7.93 -4.89 -3.98
CA ARG A 327 -9.18 -5.40 -4.52
C ARG A 327 -10.12 -5.88 -3.41
N ASN A 328 -9.62 -6.67 -2.46
CA ASN A 328 -10.42 -7.24 -1.38
C ASN A 328 -10.95 -6.18 -0.40
N ILE A 329 -10.24 -5.08 -0.23
CA ILE A 329 -10.70 -3.95 0.59
C ILE A 329 -11.66 -3.05 -0.19
N THR A 330 -11.33 -2.72 -1.44
CA THR A 330 -12.02 -1.66 -2.17
C THR A 330 -13.34 -2.13 -2.79
N LEU A 331 -13.43 -3.36 -3.27
CA LEU A 331 -14.64 -3.88 -3.90
C LEU A 331 -15.87 -3.88 -2.96
N PRO A 332 -15.76 -4.40 -1.71
CA PRO A 332 -16.89 -4.32 -0.78
C PRO A 332 -17.28 -2.88 -0.44
N ILE A 333 -16.30 -1.99 -0.25
CA ILE A 333 -16.57 -0.57 0.04
C ILE A 333 -17.28 0.10 -1.15
N GLN A 334 -16.92 -0.22 -2.39
CA GLN A 334 -17.61 0.32 -3.57
C GLN A 334 -19.06 -0.18 -3.65
N LYS A 335 -19.30 -1.48 -3.44
CA LYS A 335 -20.65 -2.04 -3.41
C LYS A 335 -21.50 -1.34 -2.33
N LEU A 336 -20.95 -1.19 -1.12
CA LEU A 336 -21.62 -0.52 -0.02
C LEU A 336 -21.95 0.94 -0.35
N ARG A 337 -20.99 1.69 -0.92
CA ARG A 337 -21.19 3.08 -1.37
C ARG A 337 -22.32 3.18 -2.41
N ASP A 338 -22.33 2.27 -3.39
CA ASP A 338 -23.29 2.33 -4.48
C ASP A 338 -24.71 1.96 -3.99
N SER A 339 -24.83 1.00 -3.07
CA SER A 339 -26.09 0.69 -2.39
C SER A 339 -26.54 1.83 -1.49
N MET A 340 -25.64 2.48 -0.74
CA MET A 340 -25.96 3.70 0.02
C MET A 340 -26.49 4.83 -0.86
N LYS A 341 -25.92 5.01 -2.06
CA LYS A 341 -26.43 6.01 -3.01
C LYS A 341 -27.83 5.67 -3.52
N SER A 342 -28.17 4.38 -3.66
CA SER A 342 -29.51 3.96 -4.03
C SER A 342 -30.52 4.26 -2.92
N VAL A 343 -30.15 3.97 -1.67
CA VAL A 343 -30.94 4.32 -0.49
C VAL A 343 -31.13 5.84 -0.36
N GLN A 344 -30.07 6.62 -0.61
CA GLN A 344 -30.14 8.09 -0.59
C GLN A 344 -31.13 8.65 -1.61
N LYS A 345 -31.33 7.98 -2.75
CA LYS A 345 -32.31 8.33 -3.78
C LYS A 345 -33.73 7.84 -3.48
N GLY A 346 -33.94 7.26 -2.30
CA GLY A 346 -35.25 6.74 -1.88
C GLY A 346 -35.54 5.31 -2.33
N ASN A 347 -34.60 4.62 -2.97
CA ASN A 347 -34.79 3.21 -3.31
C ASN A 347 -34.32 2.33 -2.14
N PHE A 348 -35.26 1.86 -1.34
CA PHE A 348 -35.02 0.94 -0.23
C PHE A 348 -35.24 -0.54 -0.61
N ASP A 349 -35.70 -0.81 -1.82
CA ASP A 349 -35.87 -2.16 -2.35
C ASP A 349 -34.60 -2.63 -3.05
N ILE A 350 -33.54 -2.76 -2.26
CA ILE A 350 -32.24 -3.26 -2.67
C ILE A 350 -32.00 -4.63 -2.05
N GLU A 351 -31.31 -5.50 -2.80
CA GLU A 351 -30.85 -6.78 -2.26
C GLU A 351 -29.79 -6.56 -1.18
N ASP A 352 -29.73 -7.48 -0.23
CA ASP A 352 -28.71 -7.48 0.81
C ASP A 352 -27.33 -7.62 0.18
N ILE A 353 -26.41 -6.76 0.67
CA ILE A 353 -25.00 -6.86 0.26
C ILE A 353 -24.41 -8.09 0.92
N GLU A 354 -23.84 -8.98 0.10
CA GLU A 354 -23.15 -10.17 0.57
C GLU A 354 -21.97 -9.81 1.51
N VAL A 355 -21.94 -10.41 2.69
CA VAL A 355 -20.87 -10.21 3.68
C VAL A 355 -19.73 -11.17 3.37
N ILE A 356 -18.72 -10.67 2.65
CA ILE A 356 -17.60 -11.48 2.15
C ILE A 356 -16.50 -11.67 3.22
N SER A 357 -16.47 -10.86 4.27
CA SER A 357 -15.40 -10.86 5.28
C SER A 357 -15.92 -10.62 6.69
N ASP A 358 -15.23 -11.18 7.69
CA ASP A 358 -15.56 -10.99 9.11
C ASP A 358 -14.77 -9.84 9.79
N ASN A 359 -14.25 -8.92 9.00
CA ASN A 359 -13.55 -7.73 9.48
C ASN A 359 -14.53 -6.55 9.68
N GLU A 360 -13.95 -5.34 9.93
CA GLU A 360 -14.72 -4.11 10.13
C GLU A 360 -15.62 -3.77 8.94
N ILE A 361 -15.19 -4.11 7.71
CA ILE A 361 -15.98 -3.89 6.49
C ILE A 361 -17.18 -4.83 6.47
N GLY A 362 -17.00 -6.09 6.85
CA GLY A 362 -18.09 -7.06 6.97
C GLY A 362 -19.08 -6.66 8.07
N SER A 363 -18.60 -6.14 9.20
CA SER A 363 -19.44 -5.60 10.26
C SER A 363 -20.25 -4.39 9.79
N LEU A 364 -19.63 -3.48 9.06
CA LEU A 364 -20.29 -2.31 8.47
C LEU A 364 -21.35 -2.74 7.45
N THR A 365 -21.06 -3.74 6.63
CA THR A 365 -22.02 -4.29 5.66
C THR A 365 -23.24 -4.90 6.35
N ARG A 366 -23.03 -5.69 7.42
CA ARG A 366 -24.13 -6.24 8.23
C ARG A 366 -25.00 -5.14 8.83
N SER A 367 -24.35 -4.11 9.42
CA SER A 367 -25.07 -2.97 10.02
C SER A 367 -25.88 -2.20 8.98
N PHE A 368 -25.34 -2.02 7.78
CA PHE A 368 -26.06 -1.37 6.69
C PHE A 368 -27.29 -2.19 6.25
N ASN A 369 -27.16 -3.51 6.05
CA ASN A 369 -28.27 -4.39 5.68
C ASN A 369 -29.38 -4.33 6.75
N VAL A 370 -29.01 -4.46 8.04
CA VAL A 370 -29.97 -4.34 9.15
C VAL A 370 -30.67 -2.98 9.16
N MET A 371 -29.93 -1.91 8.95
CA MET A 371 -30.52 -0.55 8.88
C MET A 371 -31.49 -0.42 7.71
N THR A 372 -31.15 -0.92 6.54
CA THR A 372 -32.00 -0.84 5.34
C THR A 372 -33.30 -1.64 5.55
N HIS A 373 -33.21 -2.85 6.11
CA HIS A 373 -34.37 -3.65 6.50
C HIS A 373 -35.27 -2.91 7.48
N ARG A 374 -34.67 -2.28 8.50
CA ARG A 374 -35.46 -1.55 9.51
C ARG A 374 -36.17 -0.33 8.94
N ILE A 375 -35.51 0.40 8.02
CA ILE A 375 -36.15 1.51 7.33
C ILE A 375 -37.33 1.03 6.48
N ARG A 376 -37.17 -0.08 5.73
CA ARG A 376 -38.25 -0.68 4.92
C ARG A 376 -39.44 -1.06 5.78
N GLU A 377 -39.19 -1.74 6.90
CA GLU A 377 -40.22 -2.13 7.87
C GLU A 377 -41.00 -0.91 8.42
N LEU A 378 -40.26 0.15 8.80
CA LEU A 378 -40.87 1.39 9.30
C LEU A 378 -41.69 2.11 8.21
N MET A 379 -41.25 2.09 6.96
CA MET A 379 -42.01 2.66 5.84
C MET A 379 -43.31 1.88 5.60
N GLU A 380 -43.27 0.54 5.62
CA GLU A 380 -44.48 -0.30 5.48
C GLU A 380 -45.47 -0.07 6.64
N GLN A 381 -44.95 0.06 7.87
CA GLN A 381 -45.77 0.39 9.04
C GLN A 381 -46.43 1.78 8.87
N ASN A 382 -45.68 2.78 8.43
CA ASN A 382 -46.20 4.12 8.21
C ASN A 382 -47.32 4.14 7.17
N VAL A 383 -47.15 3.42 6.05
CA VAL A 383 -48.19 3.29 5.02
C VAL A 383 -49.47 2.67 5.61
N LYS A 384 -49.34 1.58 6.38
CA LYS A 384 -50.48 0.92 7.03
C LYS A 384 -51.20 1.85 8.03
N GLU A 385 -50.45 2.60 8.83
CA GLU A 385 -51.00 3.56 9.78
C GLU A 385 -51.78 4.69 9.04
N GLN A 386 -51.22 5.19 7.94
CA GLN A 386 -51.88 6.18 7.11
C GLN A 386 -53.20 5.68 6.50
N GLU A 387 -53.19 4.43 5.97
CA GLU A 387 -54.40 3.81 5.45
C GLU A 387 -55.47 3.61 6.55
N GLN A 388 -55.09 3.21 7.75
CA GLN A 388 -56.00 3.05 8.88
C GLN A 388 -56.59 4.43 9.28
N LYS A 389 -55.76 5.44 9.37
CA LYS A 389 -56.20 6.82 9.69
C LYS A 389 -57.21 7.30 8.67
N ARG A 390 -56.96 7.10 7.38
CA ARG A 390 -57.87 7.48 6.30
C ARG A 390 -59.22 6.75 6.40
N LYS A 391 -59.22 5.43 6.73
CA LYS A 391 -60.45 4.65 6.93
C LYS A 391 -61.28 5.16 8.11
N ILE A 392 -60.63 5.57 9.20
CA ILE A 392 -61.33 6.11 10.38
C ILE A 392 -61.93 7.49 10.03
N GLU A 393 -61.23 8.35 9.31
CA GLU A 393 -61.71 9.64 8.85
C GLU A 393 -62.92 9.50 7.93
N LEU A 394 -62.89 8.56 6.97
CA LEU A 394 -64.04 8.28 6.09
C LEU A 394 -65.26 7.77 6.89
N LYS A 395 -65.07 6.90 7.90
CA LYS A 395 -66.17 6.41 8.73
C LYS A 395 -66.77 7.50 9.60
N ALA A 396 -65.99 8.46 10.07
CA ALA A 396 -66.48 9.62 10.82
C ALA A 396 -67.32 10.55 9.92
N LEU A 397 -66.99 10.70 8.67
CA LEU A 397 -67.75 11.50 7.70
C LEU A 397 -69.08 10.85 7.28
N GLN A 398 -69.16 9.51 7.20
CA GLN A 398 -70.40 8.81 6.86
C GLN A 398 -71.47 8.85 7.98
N SER A 399 -71.12 9.18 9.23
CA SER A 399 -72.07 9.23 10.34
C SER A 399 -72.93 10.51 10.41
N GLN A 400 -72.88 11.40 9.41
CA GLN A 400 -73.57 12.71 9.38
C GLN A 400 -75.01 12.70 8.85
N ILE A 401 -75.54 11.58 8.40
CA ILE A 401 -76.95 11.46 8.03
C ILE A 401 -77.79 11.42 9.32
N ASN A 402 -78.65 12.44 9.54
CA ASN A 402 -79.53 12.51 10.73
C ASN A 402 -80.65 11.46 10.66
N PRO A 403 -80.54 10.30 11.34
CA PRO A 403 -81.54 9.23 11.24
C PRO A 403 -82.91 9.64 11.72
N HIS A 404 -82.98 10.55 12.67
CA HIS A 404 -84.20 11.02 13.28
C HIS A 404 -85.07 11.82 12.29
N PHE A 405 -84.41 12.65 11.43
CA PHE A 405 -85.14 13.37 10.36
C PHE A 405 -85.78 12.38 9.36
N LEU A 406 -85.05 11.32 9.02
CA LEU A 406 -85.55 10.33 8.07
C LEU A 406 -86.78 9.60 8.61
N TYR A 407 -86.71 9.13 9.89
CA TYR A 407 -87.84 8.46 10.54
C TYR A 407 -89.05 9.37 10.64
N ASN A 408 -88.89 10.60 11.08
CA ASN A 408 -89.95 11.55 11.22
C ASN A 408 -90.61 11.92 9.87
N THR A 409 -89.87 11.93 8.78
CA THR A 409 -90.42 12.21 7.45
C THR A 409 -91.21 11.01 6.94
N LEU A 410 -90.73 9.80 7.15
CA LEU A 410 -91.47 8.57 6.79
C LEU A 410 -92.77 8.47 7.58
N ASP A 411 -92.74 8.73 8.87
CA ASP A 411 -93.96 8.78 9.72
C ASP A 411 -94.99 9.78 9.18
N SER A 412 -94.51 10.95 8.78
CA SER A 412 -95.40 11.99 8.23
C SER A 412 -96.00 11.53 6.88
N ILE A 413 -95.25 10.79 6.05
CA ILE A 413 -95.74 10.23 4.79
C ILE A 413 -96.87 9.21 5.08
N ILE A 414 -96.61 8.32 6.07
CA ILE A 414 -97.60 7.32 6.51
C ILE A 414 -98.89 7.99 6.96
N TRP A 415 -98.80 9.01 7.85
CA TRP A 415 -99.95 9.79 8.33
C TRP A 415 -100.72 10.43 7.22
N MET A 416 -100.08 11.00 6.19
CA MET A 416 -100.71 11.61 5.06
C MET A 416 -101.41 10.61 4.13
N ALA A 417 -100.79 9.43 3.99
CA ALA A 417 -101.38 8.33 3.25
C ALA A 417 -102.65 7.79 3.90
N GLU A 418 -102.61 7.58 5.24
CA GLU A 418 -103.83 7.23 5.99
C GLU A 418 -104.96 8.27 5.93
N GLY A 419 -104.57 9.55 5.84
CA GLY A 419 -105.49 10.68 5.67
C GLY A 419 -106.02 10.85 4.24
N LYS A 420 -105.70 9.94 3.30
CA LYS A 420 -106.08 9.98 1.86
C LYS A 420 -105.60 11.26 1.14
N LYS A 421 -104.52 11.83 1.55
CA LYS A 421 -103.90 13.04 0.96
C LYS A 421 -102.85 12.65 -0.09
N ASN A 422 -103.30 12.02 -1.15
CA ASN A 422 -102.40 11.42 -2.15
C ASN A 422 -101.42 12.37 -2.83
N GLU A 423 -101.82 13.62 -3.09
CA GLU A 423 -100.96 14.63 -3.69
C GLU A 423 -99.81 15.02 -2.75
N GLU A 424 -100.16 15.22 -1.44
CA GLU A 424 -99.16 15.57 -0.43
C GLU A 424 -98.17 14.41 -0.23
N VAL A 425 -98.61 13.17 -0.28
CA VAL A 425 -97.75 12.00 -0.18
C VAL A 425 -96.74 11.91 -1.36
N VAL A 426 -97.19 12.19 -2.59
CA VAL A 426 -96.36 12.21 -3.79
C VAL A 426 -95.28 13.31 -3.67
N ILE A 427 -95.68 14.53 -3.30
CA ILE A 427 -94.71 15.63 -3.17
C ILE A 427 -93.66 15.34 -2.06
N MET A 428 -94.12 14.83 -0.91
CA MET A 428 -93.21 14.54 0.19
C MET A 428 -92.28 13.39 -0.12
N THR A 429 -92.72 12.31 -0.73
CA THR A 429 -91.92 11.24 -1.14
C THR A 429 -90.92 11.61 -2.22
N ALA A 430 -91.35 12.44 -3.21
CA ALA A 430 -90.46 12.96 -4.24
C ALA A 430 -89.35 13.85 -3.65
N SER A 431 -89.72 14.72 -2.68
CA SER A 431 -88.79 15.62 -1.98
C SER A 431 -87.79 14.78 -1.15
N LEU A 432 -88.25 13.76 -0.40
CA LEU A 432 -87.39 12.86 0.34
C LEU A 432 -86.45 12.08 -0.57
N ALA A 433 -86.93 11.55 -1.67
CA ALA A 433 -86.09 10.82 -2.63
C ALA A 433 -85.03 11.71 -3.26
N ARG A 434 -85.31 13.01 -3.54
CA ARG A 434 -84.31 13.98 -3.98
C ARG A 434 -83.26 14.25 -2.93
N LEU A 435 -83.67 14.49 -1.67
CA LEU A 435 -82.75 14.68 -0.55
C LEU A 435 -81.80 13.52 -0.38
N LEU A 436 -82.32 12.26 -0.37
CA LEU A 436 -81.52 11.08 -0.24
C LEU A 436 -80.56 10.87 -1.40
N ARG A 437 -81.04 11.09 -2.62
CA ARG A 437 -80.20 10.95 -3.82
C ARG A 437 -79.04 11.95 -3.80
N GLN A 438 -79.31 13.22 -3.44
CA GLN A 438 -78.28 14.22 -3.32
C GLN A 438 -77.34 13.98 -2.13
N SER A 439 -77.84 13.32 -1.06
CA SER A 439 -77.02 12.98 0.12
C SER A 439 -76.06 11.81 -0.15
N ILE A 440 -76.42 10.88 -1.06
CA ILE A 440 -75.70 9.63 -1.29
C ILE A 440 -74.87 9.62 -2.57
N SER A 441 -75.29 10.39 -3.60
CA SER A 441 -74.84 10.18 -4.99
C SER A 441 -73.60 10.93 -5.46
N ASN A 442 -72.97 11.81 -4.67
CA ASN A 442 -71.77 12.54 -5.09
C ASN A 442 -70.64 12.39 -4.09
N GLU A 443 -69.51 11.91 -4.55
CA GLU A 443 -68.24 11.90 -3.80
C GLU A 443 -67.55 13.29 -3.79
N ASP A 444 -68.05 14.25 -4.60
CA ASP A 444 -67.44 15.56 -4.75
C ASP A 444 -67.71 16.43 -3.49
N GLU A 445 -66.70 17.05 -2.97
CA GLU A 445 -66.74 17.96 -1.82
C GLU A 445 -67.40 19.28 -2.15
N LEU A 446 -67.42 19.71 -3.41
CA LEU A 446 -68.04 20.92 -3.94
C LEU A 446 -69.29 20.63 -4.75
N VAL A 447 -70.29 21.46 -4.57
CA VAL A 447 -71.53 21.49 -5.37
C VAL A 447 -71.79 22.95 -5.81
N THR A 448 -72.72 23.14 -6.75
CA THR A 448 -73.10 24.52 -7.08
C THR A 448 -74.09 25.09 -6.07
N VAL A 449 -74.09 26.44 -5.86
CA VAL A 449 -75.08 27.14 -5.00
C VAL A 449 -76.47 26.73 -5.45
N GLY A 450 -76.75 26.60 -6.77
CA GLY A 450 -78.01 26.13 -7.28
C GLY A 450 -78.41 24.77 -6.75
N GLN A 451 -77.48 23.83 -6.67
CA GLN A 451 -77.69 22.45 -6.10
C GLN A 451 -77.98 22.52 -4.59
N GLU A 452 -77.27 23.31 -3.83
CA GLU A 452 -77.54 23.55 -2.37
C GLU A 452 -78.94 24.17 -2.17
N ILE A 453 -79.29 25.12 -2.97
CA ILE A 453 -80.62 25.73 -2.91
C ILE A 453 -81.74 24.73 -3.24
N GLU A 454 -81.54 23.88 -4.24
CA GLU A 454 -82.53 22.81 -4.55
C GLU A 454 -82.63 21.78 -3.43
N TYR A 455 -81.48 21.49 -2.78
CA TYR A 455 -81.48 20.69 -1.56
C TYR A 455 -82.26 21.29 -0.42
N VAL A 456 -82.04 22.56 -0.15
CA VAL A 456 -82.81 23.35 0.83
C VAL A 456 -84.27 23.42 0.45
N ARG A 457 -84.63 23.63 -0.83
CA ARG A 457 -86.02 23.63 -1.31
C ARG A 457 -86.71 22.30 -1.00
N SER A 458 -86.07 21.17 -1.28
CA SER A 458 -86.60 19.82 -1.01
C SER A 458 -86.80 19.63 0.50
N TYR A 459 -85.88 20.09 1.33
CA TYR A 459 -85.93 20.04 2.79
C TYR A 459 -87.08 20.90 3.32
N LEU A 460 -87.19 22.16 2.85
CA LEU A 460 -88.24 23.10 3.24
C LEU A 460 -89.63 22.62 2.80
N THR A 461 -89.73 21.96 1.67
CA THR A 461 -91.01 21.40 1.18
C THR A 461 -91.50 20.32 2.15
N ILE A 462 -90.59 19.46 2.62
CA ILE A 462 -90.93 18.42 3.64
C ILE A 462 -91.32 19.06 4.95
N GLN A 463 -90.61 20.14 5.41
CA GLN A 463 -90.90 20.79 6.67
C GLN A 463 -92.22 21.59 6.57
N LYS A 464 -92.49 22.24 5.45
CA LYS A 464 -93.77 22.93 5.23
C LYS A 464 -95.00 22.02 5.36
N MET A 465 -94.86 20.83 4.75
CA MET A 465 -95.93 19.81 4.86
C MET A 465 -96.13 19.30 6.28
N ARG A 466 -95.03 19.21 7.03
CA ARG A 466 -95.06 18.76 8.43
C ARG A 466 -95.62 19.80 9.39
N TYR A 467 -95.24 21.09 9.24
CA TYR A 467 -95.66 22.18 10.07
C TYR A 467 -96.96 22.88 9.59
N LYS A 468 -97.40 22.52 8.37
CA LYS A 468 -98.68 23.03 7.74
C LYS A 468 -98.72 24.53 7.71
N ASP A 469 -99.78 25.14 8.26
CA ASP A 469 -100.08 26.60 8.26
C ASP A 469 -99.04 27.40 9.09
N LYS A 470 -98.15 26.80 9.85
CA LYS A 470 -97.19 27.46 10.70
C LYS A 470 -95.90 27.86 9.99
N LEU A 471 -95.56 27.23 8.81
CA LEU A 471 -94.37 27.56 8.07
C LEU A 471 -94.63 27.95 6.64
N GLU A 472 -94.19 29.14 6.27
CA GLU A 472 -94.03 29.53 4.88
C GLU A 472 -92.59 29.76 4.54
N PHE A 473 -92.25 29.55 3.25
CA PHE A 473 -90.94 29.86 2.79
C PHE A 473 -90.91 30.46 1.40
N GLU A 474 -89.93 31.28 1.11
CA GLU A 474 -89.66 31.91 -0.15
C GLU A 474 -88.16 31.69 -0.51
N ILE A 475 -87.90 31.27 -1.74
CA ILE A 475 -86.53 31.13 -2.20
C ILE A 475 -86.33 31.93 -3.47
N LYS A 476 -85.43 32.96 -3.38
CA LYS A 476 -85.05 33.82 -4.47
C LYS A 476 -83.55 33.67 -4.69
N ALA A 477 -83.09 33.31 -5.90
CA ALA A 477 -81.72 33.25 -6.24
C ALA A 477 -81.47 33.94 -7.57
N ASP A 478 -80.53 34.85 -7.59
CA ASP A 478 -80.14 35.49 -8.84
C ASP A 478 -79.44 34.48 -9.74
N PRO A 479 -79.69 34.45 -11.06
CA PRO A 479 -79.05 33.55 -11.97
C PRO A 479 -77.51 33.56 -11.90
N SER A 480 -76.94 34.69 -11.53
CA SER A 480 -75.47 34.89 -11.43
C SER A 480 -74.79 34.08 -10.36
N ILE A 481 -75.50 33.63 -9.30
CA ILE A 481 -74.87 32.87 -8.22
C ILE A 481 -75.12 31.33 -8.37
N THR A 482 -76.00 30.88 -9.19
CA THR A 482 -76.45 29.49 -9.24
C THR A 482 -75.33 28.50 -9.62
N GLN A 483 -74.34 28.99 -10.35
CA GLN A 483 -73.20 28.18 -10.81
C GLN A 483 -71.96 28.34 -9.91
N VAL A 484 -72.02 29.20 -8.89
CA VAL A 484 -70.90 29.41 -7.95
C VAL A 484 -70.68 28.12 -7.15
N PRO A 485 -69.42 27.62 -7.06
CA PRO A 485 -69.13 26.43 -6.29
C PRO A 485 -69.18 26.73 -4.78
N ILE A 486 -69.83 25.86 -4.03
CA ILE A 486 -69.96 25.93 -2.57
C ILE A 486 -69.67 24.56 -1.96
N ILE A 487 -69.06 24.53 -0.78
CA ILE A 487 -68.90 23.28 -0.02
C ILE A 487 -70.30 22.72 0.28
N ARG A 488 -70.42 21.44 0.13
CA ARG A 488 -71.66 20.70 0.32
C ARG A 488 -72.22 20.80 1.73
N LEU A 489 -73.55 20.84 1.90
CA LEU A 489 -74.26 20.88 3.18
C LEU A 489 -73.90 22.09 4.07
N VAL A 490 -73.80 23.26 3.46
CA VAL A 490 -73.62 24.57 4.14
C VAL A 490 -74.92 25.16 4.50
N LEU A 491 -75.87 25.24 3.55
CA LEU A 491 -77.17 25.95 3.75
C LEU A 491 -78.12 25.16 4.62
N GLN A 492 -78.11 23.81 4.55
CA GLN A 492 -79.10 23.00 5.29
C GLN A 492 -78.99 23.21 6.82
N PRO A 493 -77.83 23.17 7.50
CA PRO A 493 -77.77 23.35 8.95
C PRO A 493 -78.29 24.73 9.39
N LEU A 494 -78.12 25.78 8.53
CA LEU A 494 -78.60 27.13 8.81
C LEU A 494 -80.12 27.22 8.70
N VAL A 495 -80.67 26.59 7.66
CA VAL A 495 -82.13 26.49 7.48
C VAL A 495 -82.74 25.62 8.60
N GLU A 496 -82.11 24.55 8.99
CA GLU A 496 -82.54 23.74 10.15
C GLU A 496 -82.58 24.58 11.44
N ASN A 497 -81.54 25.38 11.67
CA ASN A 497 -81.53 26.28 12.84
C ASN A 497 -82.62 27.35 12.77
N ALA A 498 -82.85 27.95 11.65
CA ALA A 498 -83.94 28.96 11.46
C ALA A 498 -85.29 28.32 11.80
N ILE A 499 -85.52 27.06 11.38
CA ILE A 499 -86.81 26.38 11.71
C ILE A 499 -86.88 25.99 13.16
N TYR A 500 -85.87 25.27 13.70
CA TYR A 500 -85.94 24.72 15.04
C TYR A 500 -85.78 25.75 16.17
N HIS A 501 -85.01 26.80 15.97
CA HIS A 501 -84.69 27.81 16.97
C HIS A 501 -85.38 29.13 16.73
N GLY A 502 -85.65 29.49 15.46
CA GLY A 502 -86.35 30.74 15.13
C GLY A 502 -87.87 30.57 15.10
N LEU A 503 -88.36 29.73 14.18
CA LEU A 503 -89.77 29.70 13.85
C LEU A 503 -90.59 28.76 14.74
N LYS A 504 -90.07 27.67 15.23
CA LYS A 504 -90.79 26.67 16.07
C LYS A 504 -91.44 27.28 17.31
N TYR A 505 -90.90 28.35 17.87
CA TYR A 505 -91.34 28.98 19.10
C TYR A 505 -92.22 30.24 18.84
N LYS A 506 -92.57 30.52 17.59
CA LYS A 506 -93.41 31.59 17.18
C LYS A 506 -94.90 31.18 17.25
N ASP A 507 -95.74 31.96 17.88
CA ASP A 507 -97.17 31.61 17.99
C ASP A 507 -97.99 31.92 16.71
N SER A 508 -97.45 32.78 15.84
CA SER A 508 -98.03 33.13 14.54
C SER A 508 -97.34 32.39 13.39
N LYS A 509 -97.85 32.46 12.19
CA LYS A 509 -97.23 31.90 10.95
C LYS A 509 -95.83 32.48 10.76
N GLY A 510 -94.88 31.66 10.56
CA GLY A 510 -93.47 32.02 10.36
C GLY A 510 -93.07 31.96 8.88
N LEU A 511 -92.30 32.95 8.46
CA LEU A 511 -91.75 33.07 7.10
C LEU A 511 -90.23 32.84 7.16
N LEU A 512 -89.72 31.92 6.32
CA LEU A 512 -88.29 31.71 6.08
C LEU A 512 -87.98 32.14 4.65
N THR A 513 -87.05 33.08 4.49
CA THR A 513 -86.61 33.52 3.17
C THR A 513 -85.14 33.11 2.92
N VAL A 514 -84.89 32.50 1.77
CA VAL A 514 -83.55 32.26 1.29
C VAL A 514 -83.29 33.11 0.08
N HIS A 515 -82.38 34.07 0.20
CA HIS A 515 -82.07 35.01 -0.88
C HIS A 515 -80.60 34.95 -1.25
N GLY A 516 -80.30 34.54 -2.47
CA GLY A 516 -78.93 34.43 -3.01
C GLY A 516 -78.65 35.51 -4.05
N TYR A 517 -77.58 36.26 -3.91
CA TYR A 517 -77.23 37.38 -4.79
C TYR A 517 -75.71 37.63 -4.80
N MET A 518 -75.18 38.34 -5.80
CA MET A 518 -73.80 38.80 -5.85
C MET A 518 -73.64 40.13 -5.17
N LYS A 519 -72.64 40.27 -4.29
CA LYS A 519 -72.25 41.53 -3.64
C LYS A 519 -70.77 41.79 -3.92
N GLY A 520 -70.52 42.60 -4.95
CA GLY A 520 -69.18 42.79 -5.48
C GLY A 520 -68.64 41.45 -6.07
N GLU A 521 -67.49 41.02 -5.61
CA GLU A 521 -66.85 39.73 -6.03
C GLU A 521 -67.33 38.52 -5.22
N ASN A 522 -68.19 38.74 -4.21
CA ASN A 522 -68.66 37.69 -3.31
C ASN A 522 -70.07 37.24 -3.62
N ALA A 523 -70.31 35.92 -3.55
CA ALA A 523 -71.66 35.40 -3.53
C ALA A 523 -72.17 35.37 -2.07
N VAL A 524 -73.34 35.93 -1.88
CA VAL A 524 -73.99 36.04 -0.55
C VAL A 524 -75.29 35.25 -0.60
N ILE A 525 -75.52 34.39 0.38
CA ILE A 525 -76.78 33.67 0.55
C ILE A 525 -77.35 34.01 1.95
N ASP A 526 -78.36 34.79 1.99
CA ASP A 526 -79.09 35.18 3.20
C ASP A 526 -80.20 34.18 3.52
N ILE A 527 -80.18 33.63 4.70
CA ILE A 527 -81.24 32.80 5.27
C ILE A 527 -81.87 33.59 6.40
N THR A 528 -83.07 34.12 6.14
CA THR A 528 -83.79 35.03 7.06
C THR A 528 -85.05 34.36 7.58
N ASP A 529 -85.16 34.26 8.88
CA ASP A 529 -86.40 33.91 9.58
C ASP A 529 -87.00 35.10 10.31
N ASP A 530 -88.36 35.21 10.38
CA ASP A 530 -89.12 36.19 11.17
C ASP A 530 -89.52 35.62 12.54
N GLY A 531 -88.65 34.78 13.11
CA GLY A 531 -88.87 34.05 14.37
C GLY A 531 -88.63 34.89 15.63
N VAL A 532 -88.32 34.19 16.71
CA VAL A 532 -88.12 34.82 18.03
C VAL A 532 -86.86 35.66 18.18
N GLY A 533 -85.90 35.50 17.21
CA GLY A 533 -84.64 36.17 17.26
C GLY A 533 -83.74 35.79 18.45
N MET A 534 -82.56 36.39 18.52
CA MET A 534 -81.58 36.16 19.59
C MET A 534 -81.25 37.45 20.32
N ASP A 535 -80.94 37.38 21.58
CA ASP A 535 -80.38 38.53 22.33
C ASP A 535 -78.86 38.66 22.05
N GLU A 536 -78.32 39.85 22.38
CA GLU A 536 -76.90 40.15 22.11
C GLU A 536 -75.91 39.16 22.76
N GLU A 537 -76.25 38.58 23.90
CA GLU A 537 -75.40 37.64 24.63
C GLU A 537 -75.30 36.29 23.88
N THR A 538 -76.47 35.82 23.40
CA THR A 538 -76.53 34.59 22.58
C THR A 538 -75.81 34.77 21.25
N LEU A 539 -75.96 35.94 20.60
CA LEU A 539 -75.34 36.26 19.34
C LEU A 539 -73.80 36.29 19.44
N LYS A 540 -73.23 36.85 20.53
CA LYS A 540 -71.80 36.91 20.79
C LYS A 540 -71.17 35.54 20.95
N HIS A 541 -71.93 34.56 21.43
CA HIS A 541 -71.44 33.22 21.72
C HIS A 541 -71.78 32.11 20.68
N ILE A 542 -72.38 32.50 19.55
CA ILE A 542 -72.91 31.57 18.55
C ILE A 542 -71.80 30.68 17.91
N TYR A 543 -70.57 31.17 17.93
CA TYR A 543 -69.39 30.42 17.43
C TYR A 543 -68.56 29.81 18.53
N ASP A 544 -68.95 29.90 19.82
CA ASP A 544 -68.15 29.43 20.94
C ASP A 544 -68.44 27.95 21.26
N LYS A 545 -67.53 27.04 20.88
CA LYS A 545 -67.62 25.58 21.05
C LYS A 545 -67.81 25.15 22.53
N HIS A 546 -67.35 25.92 23.51
CA HIS A 546 -67.33 25.56 24.92
C HIS A 546 -68.58 25.98 25.70
N LYS A 547 -69.39 26.86 25.13
CA LYS A 547 -70.64 27.38 25.81
C LYS A 547 -71.91 26.84 25.20
N VAL A 548 -71.81 26.10 24.09
CA VAL A 548 -72.99 25.48 23.46
C VAL A 548 -73.37 24.20 24.20
N ASN A 549 -74.52 24.16 24.82
CA ASN A 549 -75.05 23.00 25.55
C ASN A 549 -75.20 21.79 24.57
N TYR A 550 -74.62 20.68 24.91
CA TYR A 550 -74.60 19.44 24.10
C TYR A 550 -75.99 18.86 23.77
N ARG A 551 -77.07 19.44 24.30
CA ARG A 551 -78.46 19.00 24.07
C ARG A 551 -79.22 19.82 23.00
N SER A 552 -78.63 20.86 22.41
CA SER A 552 -79.22 21.66 21.33
C SER A 552 -78.24 21.78 20.19
N ASN A 553 -78.69 21.65 18.94
CA ASN A 553 -78.01 21.56 17.66
C ASN A 553 -76.93 22.63 17.29
N GLY A 554 -76.36 23.36 18.27
CA GLY A 554 -75.32 24.39 18.03
C GLY A 554 -74.03 23.89 17.44
N VAL A 555 -73.76 22.58 17.43
CA VAL A 555 -72.58 21.95 16.83
C VAL A 555 -72.59 22.10 15.29
N GLY A 556 -73.76 22.21 14.67
CA GLY A 556 -73.88 22.34 13.22
C GLY A 556 -73.35 23.68 12.66
N VAL A 557 -73.66 24.79 13.31
CA VAL A 557 -73.22 26.16 12.86
C VAL A 557 -71.72 26.31 12.99
N TYR A 558 -71.15 25.89 14.14
CA TYR A 558 -69.70 25.90 14.36
C TYR A 558 -68.95 25.11 13.31
N ASN A 559 -69.41 23.89 13.02
CA ASN A 559 -68.78 23.03 12.01
C ASN A 559 -68.85 23.65 10.59
N VAL A 560 -70.00 24.26 10.23
CA VAL A 560 -70.15 24.95 8.94
C VAL A 560 -69.19 26.13 8.86
N GLN A 561 -69.15 26.99 9.91
CA GLN A 561 -68.19 28.08 9.95
C GLN A 561 -66.74 27.64 9.82
N GLN A 562 -66.32 26.59 10.54
CA GLN A 562 -64.94 26.06 10.46
C GLN A 562 -64.64 25.52 9.06
N ARG A 563 -65.56 24.82 8.43
CA ARG A 563 -65.42 24.31 7.08
C ARG A 563 -65.25 25.41 6.06
N LEU A 564 -66.07 26.49 6.16
CA LEU A 564 -65.97 27.64 5.27
C LEU A 564 -64.65 28.36 5.43
N VAL A 565 -64.19 28.60 6.66
CA VAL A 565 -62.91 29.26 6.97
C VAL A 565 -61.71 28.39 6.50
N LEU A 566 -61.74 27.06 6.70
CA LEU A 566 -60.69 26.14 6.26
C LEU A 566 -60.59 26.05 4.74
N TYR A 567 -61.72 26.17 4.04
CA TYR A 567 -61.75 26.01 2.58
C TYR A 567 -61.53 27.32 1.83
N TYR A 568 -62.19 28.39 2.24
CA TYR A 568 -62.18 29.70 1.54
C TYR A 568 -61.26 30.76 2.19
N GLY A 569 -60.75 30.48 3.41
CA GLY A 569 -59.94 31.44 4.15
C GLY A 569 -60.73 32.24 5.18
N LYS A 570 -60.01 33.04 5.98
CA LYS A 570 -60.59 33.75 7.17
C LYS A 570 -61.57 34.90 6.81
N ASP A 571 -61.52 35.34 5.59
CA ASP A 571 -62.38 36.48 5.12
C ASP A 571 -63.77 35.99 4.71
N TYR A 572 -64.05 34.72 4.70
CA TYR A 572 -65.30 34.09 4.33
C TYR A 572 -65.90 33.29 5.50
N GLY A 573 -67.23 33.12 5.43
CA GLY A 573 -67.95 32.41 6.51
C GLY A 573 -69.39 32.85 6.66
N ILE A 574 -69.92 32.67 7.86
CA ILE A 574 -71.32 33.04 8.17
C ILE A 574 -71.33 34.29 9.01
N ILE A 575 -72.20 35.25 8.64
CA ILE A 575 -72.45 36.49 9.40
C ILE A 575 -73.87 36.41 9.91
N TYR A 576 -74.07 36.57 11.22
CA TYR A 576 -75.43 36.61 11.83
C TYR A 576 -75.83 38.00 12.21
N HIS A 577 -77.08 38.34 11.83
CA HIS A 577 -77.78 39.49 12.29
C HIS A 577 -79.11 39.07 12.95
N SER A 578 -79.33 39.37 14.21
CA SER A 578 -80.53 38.96 14.93
C SER A 578 -80.96 40.02 15.93
N GLU A 579 -82.30 40.22 16.08
CA GLU A 579 -82.89 41.06 17.07
C GLU A 579 -84.09 40.34 17.72
N LYS A 580 -84.09 40.33 19.04
CA LYS A 580 -85.11 39.58 19.80
C LYS A 580 -86.52 40.02 19.45
N GLY A 581 -87.35 39.09 19.01
CA GLY A 581 -88.75 39.32 18.58
C GLY A 581 -88.89 39.79 17.12
N LYS A 582 -87.78 39.98 16.35
CA LYS A 582 -87.87 40.41 14.94
C LYS A 582 -87.32 39.29 13.97
N GLY A 583 -86.62 38.33 14.49
CA GLY A 583 -86.09 37.25 13.70
C GLY A 583 -84.56 37.28 13.55
N THR A 584 -83.99 36.33 12.70
CA THR A 584 -82.59 36.19 12.47
C THR A 584 -82.26 36.08 10.97
N THR A 585 -81.16 36.69 10.55
CA THR A 585 -80.56 36.53 9.22
C THR A 585 -79.18 35.92 9.37
N ALA A 586 -78.94 34.75 8.77
CA ALA A 586 -77.63 34.13 8.62
C ALA A 586 -77.18 34.35 7.16
N SER A 587 -76.14 35.13 6.97
CA SER A 587 -75.56 35.44 5.66
C SER A 587 -74.30 34.55 5.43
N VAL A 588 -74.36 33.66 4.48
CA VAL A 588 -73.18 32.89 4.03
C VAL A 588 -72.46 33.68 2.96
N VAL A 589 -71.20 34.02 3.20
CA VAL A 589 -70.38 34.80 2.27
C VAL A 589 -69.23 33.85 1.75
N ILE A 590 -69.15 33.69 0.42
CA ILE A 590 -68.16 32.87 -0.28
C ILE A 590 -67.66 33.68 -1.51
N PRO A 591 -66.48 33.32 -2.07
CA PRO A 591 -65.99 33.95 -3.30
C PRO A 591 -66.91 33.61 -4.48
N GLY A 592 -67.27 34.64 -5.31
CA GLY A 592 -68.12 34.42 -6.48
C GLY A 592 -67.43 33.76 -7.68
N ILE A 593 -66.14 33.84 -7.75
CA ILE A 593 -65.26 33.14 -8.75
C ILE A 593 -64.20 32.41 -7.99
N GLN A 594 -64.05 31.11 -8.22
CA GLN A 594 -62.85 30.36 -7.79
C GLN A 594 -61.79 30.51 -8.88
N GLU A 595 -60.68 31.20 -8.62
CA GLU A 595 -59.45 30.99 -9.36
C GLU A 595 -59.01 29.54 -9.07
N GLU A 596 -58.82 28.74 -10.15
CA GLU A 596 -58.22 27.41 -10.03
C GLU A 596 -56.84 27.53 -9.38
N SER A 597 -56.76 27.26 -8.09
CA SER A 597 -55.48 27.08 -7.42
C SER A 597 -54.86 25.79 -7.91
N HIS A 598 -54.01 25.88 -8.93
CA HIS A 598 -53.06 24.83 -9.24
C HIS A 598 -52.11 24.67 -8.03
N GLU A 599 -52.43 23.81 -7.12
CA GLU A 599 -51.41 23.23 -6.24
C GLU A 599 -50.52 22.32 -7.03
N LYS A 600 -49.36 22.85 -7.39
CA LYS A 600 -48.18 22.06 -7.65
C LYS A 600 -47.49 21.79 -6.30
N SER A 601 -47.35 20.52 -5.91
CA SER A 601 -46.18 19.97 -5.23
C SER A 601 -46.33 18.45 -5.07
#